data_c8b570bbaa3eb2ff25e3ceb76b2f7019
#
_entry.id   c8b570bbaa3eb2ff25e3ceb76b2f7019
#
_cell.length_a   1.000
_cell.length_b   1.000
_cell.length_c   1.000
_cell.angle_alpha   90.00
_cell.angle_beta   90.00
_cell.angle_gamma   90.00
#
_symmetry.space_group_name_H-M   'P 1'
#
loop_
_entity.id
_entity.type
_entity.pdbx_description
1 polymer ?
#
loop_
_entity_poly.entity_id
_entity_poly.type
_entity_poly.pdbx_seq_one_letter_code
_entity_poly.pdbx_strand_id
1 'polypeptide(L)'
;MSKFLGTGVALVTPFKADRSVDFDALARVVNHVIDGGVEYLVVLGTTGESVVLTAEEKQQVIAKITEVNNKRLPMVLGVGGNNTADVVAQLQTTDLSDFDAVLSVSPYYNKPSQEGIYQHFKAVALASPKPIILYNVPGRTSSNMLPETIVRLANDFDNVIAVKEAAGDLVQAMKIIQHAPKDFLVISGDDMIALPITLAGGAGVISVIGEGVPNEFSEMIRLGLK
;
A
#
# COMPACT_ATOMS: atom_id res chain seq x y z
N MET A 1 -7.41 -17.71 -3.21
CA MET A 1 -7.04 -16.47 -3.93
C MET A 1 -6.49 -15.48 -2.92
N SER A 2 -5.49 -14.70 -3.28
CA SER A 2 -4.96 -13.64 -2.41
C SER A 2 -6.03 -12.56 -2.15
N LYS A 3 -6.08 -12.02 -0.91
CA LYS A 3 -6.98 -10.93 -0.52
C LYS A 3 -6.67 -9.59 -1.24
N PHE A 4 -5.53 -9.50 -1.92
CA PHE A 4 -5.02 -8.26 -2.54
C PHE A 4 -4.95 -8.34 -4.06
N LEU A 5 -5.76 -9.19 -4.70
CA LEU A 5 -5.99 -9.18 -6.14
C LEU A 5 -7.09 -8.17 -6.48
N GLY A 6 -6.89 -7.40 -7.55
CA GLY A 6 -7.85 -6.40 -8.00
C GLY A 6 -7.46 -4.97 -7.62
N THR A 7 -8.44 -4.16 -7.26
CA THR A 7 -8.26 -2.74 -6.94
C THR A 7 -8.32 -2.51 -5.44
N GLY A 8 -7.19 -2.11 -4.86
CA GLY A 8 -7.18 -1.44 -3.57
C GLY A 8 -7.24 0.07 -3.75
N VAL A 9 -7.80 0.79 -2.80
CA VAL A 9 -7.83 2.25 -2.83
C VAL A 9 -7.04 2.83 -1.68
N ALA A 10 -6.10 3.72 -2.00
CA ALA A 10 -5.36 4.50 -1.02
C ALA A 10 -6.22 5.67 -0.57
N LEU A 11 -6.98 5.49 0.51
CA LEU A 11 -7.96 6.44 1.00
C LEU A 11 -7.36 7.82 1.30
N VAL A 12 -8.06 8.89 0.90
CA VAL A 12 -7.77 10.27 1.31
C VAL A 12 -8.22 10.49 2.75
N THR A 13 -7.64 11.49 3.40
CA THR A 13 -8.15 12.06 4.64
C THR A 13 -8.82 13.40 4.33
N PRO A 14 -10.15 13.48 4.32
CA PRO A 14 -10.85 14.76 4.11
C PRO A 14 -10.62 15.72 5.27
N PHE A 15 -10.47 17.01 4.95
CA PHE A 15 -10.31 18.09 5.94
C PHE A 15 -11.41 19.12 5.80
N LYS A 16 -11.82 19.71 6.93
CA LYS A 16 -12.70 20.86 6.98
C LYS A 16 -11.94 22.16 6.65
N ALA A 17 -12.68 23.25 6.49
CA ALA A 17 -12.09 24.57 6.20
C ALA A 17 -11.13 25.07 7.31
N ASP A 18 -11.33 24.64 8.55
CA ASP A 18 -10.45 24.91 9.70
C ASP A 18 -9.24 23.96 9.79
N ARG A 19 -9.08 23.04 8.80
CA ARG A 19 -8.04 22.01 8.68
C ARG A 19 -8.17 20.84 9.67
N SER A 20 -9.21 20.74 10.44
CA SER A 20 -9.50 19.53 11.21
C SER A 20 -9.98 18.41 10.29
N VAL A 21 -9.78 17.14 10.71
CA VAL A 21 -10.26 15.99 9.94
C VAL A 21 -11.78 15.99 9.87
N ASP A 22 -12.34 15.81 8.66
CA ASP A 22 -13.78 15.64 8.43
C ASP A 22 -14.16 14.16 8.45
N PHE A 23 -14.49 13.66 9.63
CA PHE A 23 -14.85 12.24 9.82
C PHE A 23 -16.17 11.84 9.12
N ASP A 24 -17.08 12.78 8.90
CA ASP A 24 -18.33 12.51 8.16
C ASP A 24 -18.03 12.35 6.66
N ALA A 25 -17.18 13.21 6.11
CA ALA A 25 -16.70 13.07 4.73
C ALA A 25 -15.88 11.77 4.58
N LEU A 26 -15.03 11.44 5.53
CA LEU A 26 -14.25 10.18 5.53
C LEU A 26 -15.17 8.96 5.49
N ALA A 27 -16.24 8.95 6.30
CA ALA A 27 -17.22 7.87 6.29
C ALA A 27 -17.92 7.74 4.92
N ARG A 28 -18.25 8.88 4.27
CA ARG A 28 -18.82 8.86 2.91
C ARG A 28 -17.85 8.32 1.87
N VAL A 29 -16.58 8.71 1.93
CA VAL A 29 -15.52 8.19 1.03
C VAL A 29 -15.38 6.68 1.18
N VAL A 30 -15.29 6.17 2.41
CA VAL A 30 -15.17 4.73 2.67
C VAL A 30 -16.36 3.95 2.10
N ASN A 31 -17.59 4.41 2.35
CA ASN A 31 -18.78 3.78 1.79
C ASN A 31 -18.81 3.84 0.27
N HIS A 32 -18.48 5.00 -0.33
CA HIS A 32 -18.45 5.19 -1.78
C HIS A 32 -17.53 4.19 -2.47
N VAL A 33 -16.31 4.00 -1.99
CA VAL A 33 -15.37 3.06 -2.62
C VAL A 33 -15.78 1.62 -2.41
N ILE A 34 -16.30 1.26 -1.24
CA ILE A 34 -16.81 -0.09 -0.96
C ILE A 34 -18.01 -0.42 -1.84
N ASP A 35 -19.00 0.48 -1.91
CA ASP A 35 -20.21 0.29 -2.70
C ASP A 35 -19.89 0.29 -4.21
N GLY A 36 -18.81 0.97 -4.62
CA GLY A 36 -18.27 0.94 -5.97
C GLY A 36 -17.50 -0.35 -6.31
N GLY A 37 -17.32 -1.26 -5.35
CA GLY A 37 -16.83 -2.61 -5.60
C GLY A 37 -15.31 -2.73 -5.69
N VAL A 38 -14.56 -1.91 -4.96
CA VAL A 38 -13.11 -2.14 -4.77
C VAL A 38 -12.86 -3.38 -3.93
N GLU A 39 -11.69 -3.98 -4.04
CA GLU A 39 -11.39 -5.25 -3.38
C GLU A 39 -10.76 -5.09 -1.99
N TYR A 40 -10.08 -3.98 -1.70
CA TYR A 40 -9.49 -3.72 -0.37
C TYR A 40 -9.21 -2.23 -0.14
N LEU A 41 -8.99 -1.85 1.12
CA LEU A 41 -8.74 -0.47 1.54
C LEU A 41 -7.30 -0.31 2.02
N VAL A 42 -6.67 0.81 1.66
CA VAL A 42 -5.34 1.19 2.19
C VAL A 42 -5.48 2.45 3.04
N VAL A 43 -5.23 2.28 4.33
CA VAL A 43 -5.43 3.27 5.38
C VAL A 43 -4.11 3.96 5.69
N LEU A 44 -4.09 5.27 5.85
CA LEU A 44 -2.92 6.08 6.18
C LEU A 44 -1.73 5.88 5.21
N GLY A 45 -2.02 5.59 3.94
CA GLY A 45 -1.03 5.67 2.87
C GLY A 45 -0.61 7.12 2.59
N THR A 46 0.22 7.33 1.59
CA THR A 46 0.66 8.67 1.16
C THR A 46 -0.51 9.56 0.75
N THR A 47 -1.50 9.01 0.05
CA THR A 47 -2.72 9.72 -0.37
C THR A 47 -3.54 10.22 0.82
N GLY A 48 -3.51 9.50 1.94
CA GLY A 48 -4.16 9.90 3.19
C GLY A 48 -3.42 10.98 3.98
N GLU A 49 -2.36 11.58 3.42
CA GLU A 49 -1.58 12.67 4.02
C GLU A 49 -1.11 12.37 5.45
N SER A 50 -0.83 11.10 5.73
CA SER A 50 -0.51 10.62 7.09
C SER A 50 0.63 11.36 7.79
N VAL A 51 1.54 11.98 7.01
CA VAL A 51 2.68 12.72 7.56
C VAL A 51 2.30 14.06 8.21
N VAL A 52 1.12 14.61 7.91
CA VAL A 52 0.63 15.88 8.50
C VAL A 52 -0.35 15.65 9.65
N LEU A 53 -0.76 14.40 9.88
CA LEU A 53 -1.65 14.05 10.98
C LEU A 53 -0.87 13.81 12.28
N THR A 54 -1.42 14.28 13.38
CA THR A 54 -0.94 13.92 14.72
C THR A 54 -1.17 12.44 15.01
N ALA A 55 -0.51 11.90 16.04
CA ALA A 55 -0.71 10.51 16.44
C ALA A 55 -2.16 10.22 16.83
N GLU A 56 -2.82 11.19 17.50
CA GLU A 56 -4.21 11.09 17.91
C GLU A 56 -5.16 11.09 16.70
N GLU A 57 -4.96 12.00 15.73
CA GLU A 57 -5.75 12.03 14.50
C GLU A 57 -5.59 10.74 13.70
N LYS A 58 -4.40 10.16 13.62
CA LYS A 58 -4.18 8.86 12.98
C LYS A 58 -5.02 7.76 13.63
N GLN A 59 -5.03 7.71 14.96
CA GLN A 59 -5.85 6.73 15.69
C GLN A 59 -7.35 6.93 15.43
N GLN A 60 -7.81 8.18 15.41
CA GLN A 60 -9.21 8.49 15.11
C GLN A 60 -9.60 8.14 13.66
N VAL A 61 -8.71 8.40 12.69
CA VAL A 61 -8.92 8.01 11.28
C VAL A 61 -8.99 6.48 11.14
N ILE A 62 -8.08 5.74 11.77
CA ILE A 62 -8.10 4.28 11.80
C ILE A 62 -9.44 3.80 12.40
N ALA A 63 -9.81 4.29 13.58
CA ALA A 63 -11.04 3.90 14.25
C ALA A 63 -12.28 4.16 13.38
N LYS A 64 -12.36 5.34 12.74
CA LYS A 64 -13.48 5.70 11.85
C LYS A 64 -13.56 4.79 10.63
N ILE A 65 -12.44 4.52 9.95
CA ILE A 65 -12.41 3.64 8.78
C ILE A 65 -12.77 2.21 9.18
N THR A 66 -12.25 1.71 10.30
CA THR A 66 -12.57 0.37 10.82
C THR A 66 -14.06 0.24 11.15
N GLU A 67 -14.63 1.24 11.85
CA GLU A 67 -16.06 1.31 12.17
C GLU A 67 -16.91 1.22 10.89
N VAL A 68 -16.61 2.09 9.90
CA VAL A 68 -17.39 2.17 8.67
C VAL A 68 -17.18 0.95 7.79
N ASN A 69 -15.95 0.44 7.68
CA ASN A 69 -15.67 -0.79 6.93
C ASN A 69 -16.41 -2.01 7.52
N ASN A 70 -16.53 -2.09 8.81
CA ASN A 70 -17.23 -3.17 9.50
C ASN A 70 -16.92 -4.56 8.92
N LYS A 71 -15.64 -4.83 8.66
CA LYS A 71 -15.12 -6.08 8.08
C LYS A 71 -15.66 -6.45 6.69
N ARG A 72 -16.20 -5.48 5.94
CA ARG A 72 -16.68 -5.71 4.57
C ARG A 72 -15.54 -6.02 3.61
N LEU A 73 -14.40 -5.35 3.76
CA LEU A 73 -13.23 -5.52 2.90
C LEU A 73 -11.95 -5.71 3.74
N PRO A 74 -10.93 -6.41 3.18
CA PRO A 74 -9.59 -6.43 3.75
C PRO A 74 -9.02 -5.02 3.87
N MET A 75 -8.21 -4.79 4.91
CA MET A 75 -7.54 -3.51 5.14
C MET A 75 -6.02 -3.65 5.21
N VAL A 76 -5.32 -2.67 4.65
CA VAL A 76 -3.87 -2.52 4.71
C VAL A 76 -3.53 -1.22 5.43
N LEU A 77 -2.65 -1.26 6.44
CA LEU A 77 -2.21 -0.05 7.15
C LEU A 77 -0.87 0.45 6.60
N GLY A 78 -0.78 1.73 6.30
CA GLY A 78 0.48 2.40 6.01
C GLY A 78 1.33 2.54 7.28
N VAL A 79 2.43 1.80 7.36
CA VAL A 79 3.45 1.92 8.41
C VAL A 79 4.81 1.97 7.76
N GLY A 80 5.43 3.14 7.73
CA GLY A 80 6.71 3.32 7.07
C GLY A 80 7.37 4.63 7.46
N GLY A 81 8.65 4.72 7.18
CA GLY A 81 9.47 5.87 7.50
C GLY A 81 10.90 5.69 7.03
N ASN A 82 11.74 6.68 7.28
CA ASN A 82 13.17 6.65 6.94
C ASN A 82 14.08 6.36 8.13
N ASN A 83 13.52 6.19 9.33
CA ASN A 83 14.20 5.68 10.51
C ASN A 83 13.74 4.24 10.78
N THR A 84 14.61 3.27 10.54
CA THR A 84 14.29 1.85 10.70
C THR A 84 13.83 1.50 12.12
N ALA A 85 14.48 2.08 13.14
CA ALA A 85 14.13 1.80 14.54
C ALA A 85 12.71 2.27 14.88
N ASP A 86 12.31 3.45 14.37
CA ASP A 86 10.96 3.98 14.59
C ASP A 86 9.89 3.14 13.89
N VAL A 87 10.17 2.66 12.66
CA VAL A 87 9.25 1.78 11.93
C VAL A 87 9.07 0.45 12.67
N VAL A 88 10.16 -0.14 13.16
CA VAL A 88 10.13 -1.35 13.99
C VAL A 88 9.31 -1.13 15.26
N ALA A 89 9.55 -0.03 15.97
CA ALA A 89 8.80 0.30 17.18
C ALA A 89 7.30 0.49 16.91
N GLN A 90 6.94 1.17 15.80
CA GLN A 90 5.54 1.33 15.38
C GLN A 90 4.87 -0.01 15.12
N LEU A 91 5.53 -0.95 14.41
CA LEU A 91 5.00 -2.28 14.12
C LEU A 91 4.75 -3.11 15.39
N GLN A 92 5.57 -2.92 16.43
CA GLN A 92 5.46 -3.63 17.71
C GLN A 92 4.41 -3.05 18.64
N THR A 93 4.07 -1.76 18.49
CA THR A 93 3.18 -1.05 19.42
C THR A 93 1.81 -0.72 18.85
N THR A 94 1.67 -0.71 17.51
CA THR A 94 0.38 -0.44 16.86
C THR A 94 -0.52 -1.67 16.92
N ASP A 95 -1.79 -1.48 17.29
CA ASP A 95 -2.79 -2.55 17.14
C ASP A 95 -3.10 -2.79 15.66
N LEU A 96 -2.70 -3.94 15.17
CA LEU A 96 -2.89 -4.38 13.79
C LEU A 96 -3.99 -5.45 13.66
N SER A 97 -4.82 -5.66 14.69
CA SER A 97 -5.83 -6.73 14.72
C SER A 97 -6.82 -6.64 13.56
N ASP A 98 -7.24 -5.44 13.18
CA ASP A 98 -8.20 -5.18 12.10
C ASP A 98 -7.56 -5.12 10.70
N PHE A 99 -6.24 -5.27 10.60
CA PHE A 99 -5.52 -5.18 9.34
C PHE A 99 -5.02 -6.54 8.85
N ASP A 100 -5.07 -6.75 7.53
CA ASP A 100 -4.62 -7.98 6.87
C ASP A 100 -3.15 -7.89 6.42
N ALA A 101 -2.62 -6.68 6.21
CA ALA A 101 -1.23 -6.43 5.84
C ALA A 101 -0.79 -5.01 6.22
N VAL A 102 0.51 -4.77 6.11
CA VAL A 102 1.15 -3.46 6.26
C VAL A 102 1.73 -3.03 4.92
N LEU A 103 1.50 -1.77 4.51
CA LEU A 103 2.18 -1.12 3.39
C LEU A 103 3.34 -0.29 3.94
N SER A 104 4.59 -0.67 3.59
CA SER A 104 5.77 0.00 4.10
C SER A 104 6.60 0.61 2.97
N VAL A 105 6.75 1.94 3.00
CA VAL A 105 7.50 2.69 2.00
C VAL A 105 9.00 2.54 2.19
N SER A 106 9.75 2.47 1.09
CA SER A 106 11.22 2.54 1.11
C SER A 106 11.70 3.83 1.80
N PRO A 107 12.80 3.80 2.57
CA PRO A 107 13.32 4.99 3.23
C PRO A 107 13.52 6.14 2.25
N TYR A 108 12.96 7.29 2.59
CA TYR A 108 13.03 8.53 1.82
C TYR A 108 14.01 9.51 2.44
N TYR A 109 14.38 10.56 1.72
CA TYR A 109 15.25 11.65 2.16
C TYR A 109 16.74 11.24 2.29
N ASN A 110 17.08 10.25 3.11
CA ASN A 110 18.45 9.78 3.34
C ASN A 110 19.01 8.84 2.25
N LYS A 111 18.19 8.43 1.27
CA LYS A 111 18.59 7.72 0.04
C LYS A 111 19.56 6.55 0.29
N PRO A 112 19.16 5.50 0.99
CA PRO A 112 20.03 4.36 1.27
C PRO A 112 20.45 3.65 -0.02
N SER A 113 21.59 2.94 0.02
CA SER A 113 21.99 2.00 -1.03
C SER A 113 21.01 0.82 -1.11
N GLN A 114 21.10 -0.02 -2.17
CA GLN A 114 20.26 -1.21 -2.30
C GLN A 114 20.42 -2.15 -1.09
N GLU A 115 21.65 -2.33 -0.58
CA GLU A 115 21.89 -3.10 0.63
C GLU A 115 21.26 -2.41 1.87
N GLY A 116 21.32 -1.08 1.95
CA GLY A 116 20.66 -0.32 3.01
C GLY A 116 19.13 -0.49 2.99
N ILE A 117 18.51 -0.49 1.79
CA ILE A 117 17.08 -0.77 1.60
C ILE A 117 16.77 -2.19 2.06
N TYR A 118 17.58 -3.17 1.65
CA TYR A 118 17.41 -4.56 2.06
C TYR A 118 17.48 -4.72 3.58
N GLN A 119 18.49 -4.13 4.24
CA GLN A 119 18.64 -4.22 5.70
C GLN A 119 17.49 -3.53 6.45
N HIS A 120 16.97 -2.41 5.92
CA HIS A 120 15.78 -1.76 6.44
C HIS A 120 14.58 -2.72 6.41
N PHE A 121 14.25 -3.28 5.24
CA PHE A 121 13.09 -4.17 5.10
C PHE A 121 13.28 -5.53 5.80
N LYS A 122 14.52 -6.01 5.92
CA LYS A 122 14.83 -7.16 6.79
C LYS A 122 14.40 -6.90 8.23
N ALA A 123 14.77 -5.74 8.79
CA ALA A 123 14.35 -5.38 10.15
C ALA A 123 12.82 -5.25 10.27
N VAL A 124 12.18 -4.64 9.27
CA VAL A 124 10.72 -4.51 9.18
C VAL A 124 10.05 -5.89 9.10
N ALA A 125 10.56 -6.79 8.27
CA ALA A 125 10.03 -8.14 8.10
C ALA A 125 10.11 -8.96 9.39
N LEU A 126 11.24 -8.88 10.09
CA LEU A 126 11.44 -9.59 11.37
C LEU A 126 10.58 -9.04 12.51
N ALA A 127 10.17 -7.76 12.45
CA ALA A 127 9.38 -7.11 13.50
C ALA A 127 7.87 -7.16 13.24
N SER A 128 7.44 -7.33 11.99
CA SER A 128 6.03 -7.23 11.62
C SER A 128 5.25 -8.49 12.02
N PRO A 129 4.14 -8.35 12.79
CA PRO A 129 3.22 -9.45 13.06
C PRO A 129 2.26 -9.72 11.90
N LYS A 130 2.30 -8.91 10.84
CA LYS A 130 1.43 -9.00 9.66
C LYS A 130 2.25 -9.10 8.37
N PRO A 131 1.66 -9.64 7.30
CA PRO A 131 2.26 -9.60 5.97
C PRO A 131 2.62 -8.18 5.53
N ILE A 132 3.69 -8.05 4.75
CA ILE A 132 4.23 -6.76 4.30
C ILE A 132 4.06 -6.63 2.79
N ILE A 133 3.54 -5.50 2.39
CA ILE A 133 3.58 -4.98 1.02
C ILE A 133 4.68 -3.93 0.97
N LEU A 134 5.76 -4.21 0.26
CA LEU A 134 6.81 -3.22 0.00
C LEU A 134 6.24 -2.06 -0.83
N TYR A 135 6.72 -0.84 -0.60
CA TYR A 135 6.28 0.28 -1.41
C TYR A 135 7.46 1.02 -2.04
N ASN A 136 7.58 0.88 -3.36
CA ASN A 136 8.59 1.56 -4.17
C ASN A 136 7.97 2.76 -4.88
N VAL A 137 8.41 3.98 -4.56
CA VAL A 137 7.91 5.23 -5.13
C VAL A 137 9.03 6.25 -5.32
N PRO A 138 9.91 6.05 -6.30
CA PRO A 138 11.12 6.86 -6.50
C PRO A 138 10.85 8.36 -6.64
N GLY A 139 9.71 8.75 -7.22
CA GLY A 139 9.29 10.14 -7.35
C GLY A 139 9.08 10.86 -6.00
N ARG A 140 8.88 10.12 -4.90
CA ARG A 140 8.71 10.67 -3.54
C ARG A 140 9.89 10.37 -2.63
N THR A 141 10.53 9.22 -2.77
CA THR A 141 11.65 8.80 -1.92
C THR A 141 13.00 9.29 -2.45
N SER A 142 13.08 9.66 -3.72
CA SER A 142 14.33 9.91 -4.45
C SER A 142 15.29 8.70 -4.41
N SER A 143 14.76 7.51 -4.21
CA SER A 143 15.48 6.24 -4.15
C SER A 143 14.62 5.15 -4.77
N ASN A 144 15.16 4.42 -5.76
CA ASN A 144 14.47 3.32 -6.42
C ASN A 144 14.91 1.98 -5.83
N MET A 145 13.96 1.15 -5.41
CA MET A 145 14.25 -0.27 -5.15
C MET A 145 14.38 -0.99 -6.47
N LEU A 146 15.57 -1.51 -6.76
CA LEU A 146 15.79 -2.29 -7.97
C LEU A 146 15.08 -3.66 -7.89
N PRO A 147 14.70 -4.25 -9.03
CA PRO A 147 14.05 -5.56 -9.07
C PRO A 147 14.79 -6.64 -8.28
N GLU A 148 16.11 -6.66 -8.35
CA GLU A 148 16.95 -7.63 -7.65
C GLU A 148 16.82 -7.51 -6.12
N THR A 149 16.69 -6.29 -5.59
CA THR A 149 16.48 -6.04 -4.17
C THR A 149 15.10 -6.51 -3.71
N ILE A 150 14.06 -6.23 -4.51
CA ILE A 150 12.68 -6.67 -4.23
C ILE A 150 12.59 -8.19 -4.26
N VAL A 151 13.14 -8.82 -5.31
CA VAL A 151 13.14 -10.29 -5.46
C VAL A 151 13.92 -10.97 -4.33
N ARG A 152 15.05 -10.40 -3.91
CA ARG A 152 15.82 -10.91 -2.77
C ARG A 152 14.99 -10.88 -1.48
N LEU A 153 14.32 -9.76 -1.20
CA LEU A 153 13.43 -9.63 -0.03
C LEU A 153 12.27 -10.64 -0.07
N ALA A 154 11.67 -10.83 -1.24
CA ALA A 154 10.57 -11.78 -1.43
C ALA A 154 11.01 -13.24 -1.24
N ASN A 155 12.27 -13.58 -1.56
CA ASN A 155 12.81 -14.94 -1.35
C ASN A 155 13.27 -15.17 0.09
N ASP A 156 13.77 -14.13 0.78
CA ASP A 156 14.37 -14.28 2.10
C ASP A 156 13.33 -14.20 3.24
N PHE A 157 12.12 -13.65 2.98
CA PHE A 157 11.09 -13.42 4.01
C PHE A 157 9.70 -13.80 3.52
N ASP A 158 9.14 -14.88 4.02
CA ASP A 158 7.81 -15.40 3.65
C ASP A 158 6.67 -14.40 3.92
N ASN A 159 6.85 -13.48 4.88
CA ASN A 159 5.87 -12.45 5.20
C ASN A 159 5.99 -11.19 4.31
N VAL A 160 6.97 -11.11 3.43
CA VAL A 160 7.05 -10.09 2.38
C VAL A 160 6.29 -10.62 1.15
N ILE A 161 5.00 -10.29 1.06
CA ILE A 161 4.06 -10.94 0.15
C ILE A 161 3.81 -10.18 -1.16
N ALA A 162 4.18 -8.91 -1.22
CA ALA A 162 3.89 -8.07 -2.38
C ALA A 162 4.81 -6.85 -2.46
N VAL A 163 4.81 -6.22 -3.64
CA VAL A 163 5.29 -4.85 -3.83
C VAL A 163 4.20 -3.99 -4.46
N LYS A 164 3.97 -2.79 -3.90
CA LYS A 164 3.33 -1.68 -4.61
C LYS A 164 4.41 -0.96 -5.41
N GLU A 165 4.41 -1.18 -6.72
CA GLU A 165 5.39 -0.60 -7.64
C GLU A 165 4.84 0.69 -8.27
N ALA A 166 5.41 1.82 -7.88
CA ALA A 166 4.99 3.15 -8.29
C ALA A 166 6.15 3.97 -8.92
N ALA A 167 7.10 3.27 -9.57
CA ALA A 167 8.17 3.93 -10.31
C ALA A 167 7.70 4.52 -11.66
N GLY A 168 6.52 4.15 -12.14
CA GLY A 168 6.06 4.51 -13.48
C GLY A 168 6.83 3.79 -14.60
N ASP A 169 7.52 2.70 -14.29
CA ASP A 169 8.35 1.91 -15.21
C ASP A 169 7.77 0.50 -15.39
N LEU A 170 7.10 0.30 -16.53
CA LEU A 170 6.52 -0.99 -16.88
C LEU A 170 7.59 -2.08 -17.03
N VAL A 171 8.77 -1.74 -17.55
CA VAL A 171 9.86 -2.71 -17.74
C VAL A 171 10.37 -3.21 -16.38
N GLN A 172 10.50 -2.30 -15.40
CA GLN A 172 10.85 -2.67 -14.03
C GLN A 172 9.80 -3.59 -13.42
N ALA A 173 8.52 -3.26 -13.54
CA ALA A 173 7.43 -4.10 -13.04
C ALA A 173 7.45 -5.50 -13.67
N MET A 174 7.65 -5.61 -14.99
CA MET A 174 7.77 -6.89 -15.70
C MET A 174 8.96 -7.72 -15.23
N LYS A 175 10.11 -7.10 -14.94
CA LYS A 175 11.28 -7.79 -14.38
C LYS A 175 10.97 -8.38 -13.00
N ILE A 176 10.26 -7.63 -12.15
CA ILE A 176 9.85 -8.14 -10.84
C ILE A 176 8.90 -9.32 -11.01
N ILE A 177 7.86 -9.21 -11.86
CA ILE A 177 6.91 -10.30 -12.15
C ILE A 177 7.64 -11.56 -12.62
N GLN A 178 8.62 -11.40 -13.51
CA GLN A 178 9.37 -12.51 -14.08
C GLN A 178 10.24 -13.28 -13.07
N HIS A 179 10.82 -12.59 -12.07
CA HIS A 179 11.86 -13.16 -11.21
C HIS A 179 11.41 -13.38 -9.76
N ALA A 180 10.29 -12.78 -9.34
CA ALA A 180 9.76 -12.97 -8.00
C ALA A 180 9.20 -14.40 -7.79
N PRO A 181 9.08 -14.86 -6.54
CA PRO A 181 8.39 -16.11 -6.21
C PRO A 181 6.96 -16.10 -6.78
N LYS A 182 6.46 -17.28 -7.15
CA LYS A 182 5.16 -17.44 -7.83
C LYS A 182 3.98 -16.79 -7.08
N ASP A 183 4.03 -16.81 -5.74
CA ASP A 183 2.95 -16.29 -4.90
C ASP A 183 3.17 -14.83 -4.47
N PHE A 184 4.28 -14.20 -4.91
CA PHE A 184 4.57 -12.80 -4.64
C PHE A 184 3.77 -11.90 -5.59
N LEU A 185 3.08 -10.89 -5.05
CA LEU A 185 2.21 -10.02 -5.82
C LEU A 185 2.95 -8.74 -6.27
N VAL A 186 2.86 -8.42 -7.56
CA VAL A 186 3.27 -7.12 -8.08
C VAL A 186 2.02 -6.28 -8.34
N ILE A 187 1.82 -5.28 -7.49
CA ILE A 187 0.65 -4.40 -7.49
C ILE A 187 1.07 -3.05 -8.05
N SER A 188 0.38 -2.54 -9.06
CA SER A 188 0.66 -1.19 -9.56
C SER A 188 0.40 -0.13 -8.48
N GLY A 189 1.27 0.86 -8.39
CA GLY A 189 1.04 2.07 -7.60
C GLY A 189 0.79 3.31 -8.47
N ASP A 190 0.65 3.10 -9.78
CA ASP A 190 0.41 4.13 -10.79
C ASP A 190 -0.81 3.74 -11.62
N ASP A 191 -1.85 4.56 -11.56
CA ASP A 191 -3.13 4.31 -12.23
C ASP A 191 -3.01 4.29 -13.77
N MET A 192 -2.07 5.06 -14.34
CA MET A 192 -1.89 5.18 -15.80
C MET A 192 -1.37 3.89 -16.44
N ILE A 193 -0.57 3.12 -15.71
CA ILE A 193 0.01 1.86 -16.20
C ILE A 193 -0.52 0.63 -15.45
N ALA A 194 -1.58 0.80 -14.65
CA ALA A 194 -2.16 -0.28 -13.86
C ALA A 194 -2.66 -1.44 -14.74
N LEU A 195 -3.40 -1.15 -15.79
CA LEU A 195 -3.88 -2.18 -16.72
C LEU A 195 -2.72 -2.88 -17.46
N PRO A 196 -1.73 -2.19 -18.06
CA PRO A 196 -0.56 -2.85 -18.64
C PRO A 196 0.20 -3.76 -17.66
N ILE A 197 0.41 -3.34 -16.39
CA ILE A 197 1.05 -4.18 -15.38
C ILE A 197 0.17 -5.41 -15.07
N THR A 198 -1.14 -5.24 -14.94
CA THR A 198 -2.09 -6.34 -14.70
C THR A 198 -2.02 -7.36 -15.83
N LEU A 199 -2.08 -6.92 -17.09
CA LEU A 199 -1.98 -7.79 -18.28
C LEU A 199 -0.62 -8.49 -18.40
N ALA A 200 0.45 -7.92 -17.88
CA ALA A 200 1.77 -8.54 -17.82
C ALA A 200 1.91 -9.60 -16.70
N GLY A 201 0.86 -9.86 -15.92
CA GLY A 201 0.85 -10.82 -14.80
C GLY A 201 0.89 -10.18 -13.43
N GLY A 202 0.69 -8.86 -13.34
CA GLY A 202 0.52 -8.16 -12.06
C GLY A 202 -0.81 -8.48 -11.37
N ALA A 203 -0.90 -8.13 -10.10
CA ALA A 203 -2.03 -8.49 -9.23
C ALA A 203 -3.17 -7.45 -9.20
N GLY A 204 -3.01 -6.35 -9.94
CA GLY A 204 -3.93 -5.21 -9.92
C GLY A 204 -3.26 -3.92 -9.45
N VAL A 205 -3.94 -3.11 -8.65
CA VAL A 205 -3.50 -1.74 -8.33
C VAL A 205 -3.87 -1.32 -6.91
N ILE A 206 -3.03 -0.48 -6.30
CA ILE A 206 -3.42 0.40 -5.19
C ILE A 206 -3.60 1.80 -5.77
N SER A 207 -4.85 2.15 -6.05
CA SER A 207 -5.30 3.26 -6.88
C SER A 207 -5.56 4.55 -6.10
N VAL A 208 -5.51 5.66 -6.79
CA VAL A 208 -6.06 6.96 -6.39
C VAL A 208 -7.33 7.28 -7.20
N ILE A 209 -7.33 7.04 -8.53
CA ILE A 209 -8.51 7.24 -9.40
C ILE A 209 -9.72 6.42 -8.91
N GLY A 210 -9.47 5.24 -8.36
CA GLY A 210 -10.51 4.40 -7.75
C GLY A 210 -11.32 5.05 -6.61
N GLU A 211 -10.91 6.20 -6.08
CA GLU A 211 -11.75 6.99 -5.16
C GLU A 211 -12.83 7.78 -5.89
N GLY A 212 -12.56 8.23 -7.11
CA GLY A 212 -13.52 9.01 -7.88
C GLY A 212 -14.48 8.16 -8.71
N VAL A 213 -13.98 7.09 -9.30
CA VAL A 213 -14.73 6.18 -10.20
C VAL A 213 -14.46 4.72 -9.85
N PRO A 214 -14.84 4.28 -8.62
CA PRO A 214 -14.45 2.98 -8.10
C PRO A 214 -15.00 1.81 -8.93
N ASN A 215 -16.20 1.89 -9.44
CA ASN A 215 -16.84 0.81 -10.19
C ASN A 215 -16.14 0.56 -11.53
N GLU A 216 -16.03 1.59 -12.35
CA GLU A 216 -15.46 1.52 -13.70
C GLU A 216 -13.98 1.12 -13.66
N PHE A 217 -13.24 1.71 -12.71
CA PHE A 217 -11.82 1.42 -12.58
C PHE A 217 -11.56 -0.01 -12.09
N SER A 218 -12.33 -0.46 -11.10
CA SER A 218 -12.21 -1.84 -10.59
C SER A 218 -12.65 -2.85 -11.62
N GLU A 219 -13.71 -2.56 -12.43
CA GLU A 219 -14.12 -3.47 -13.50
C GLU A 219 -13.03 -3.59 -14.59
N MET A 220 -12.39 -2.49 -14.97
CA MET A 220 -11.24 -2.52 -15.90
C MET A 220 -10.14 -3.46 -15.38
N ILE A 221 -9.77 -3.35 -14.12
CA ILE A 221 -8.73 -4.20 -13.51
C ILE A 221 -9.19 -5.67 -13.44
N ARG A 222 -10.43 -5.93 -13.03
CA ARG A 222 -11.00 -7.29 -13.00
C ARG A 222 -11.01 -7.96 -14.38
N LEU A 223 -11.28 -7.18 -15.43
CA LEU A 223 -11.20 -7.68 -16.80
C LEU A 223 -9.75 -8.00 -17.21
N GLY A 224 -8.78 -7.20 -16.77
CA GLY A 224 -7.37 -7.44 -17.02
C GLY A 224 -6.80 -8.67 -16.27
N LEU A 225 -7.44 -9.11 -15.19
CA LEU A 225 -7.05 -10.29 -14.41
C LEU A 225 -7.63 -11.62 -14.95
N LYS A 226 -8.56 -11.58 -15.92
CA LYS A 226 -9.14 -12.76 -16.59
C LYS A 226 -8.26 -13.28 -17.72
#